data_7957f4cfef8c2f053aadeb4875543a95
#
_entry.id   7957f4cfef8c2f053aadeb4875543a95
#
_cell.length_a   1.000
_cell.length_b   1.000
_cell.length_c   1.000
_cell.angle_alpha   90.00
_cell.angle_beta   90.00
_cell.angle_gamma   90.00
#
_symmetry.space_group_name_H-M   'P 1'
#
loop_
_entity.id
_entity.type
_entity.pdbx_description
1 polymer ?
#
loop_
_entity_poly.entity_id
_entity_poly.type
_entity_poly.pdbx_seq_one_letter_code
_entity_poly.pdbx_strand_id
1 'polypeptide(L)'
;MSTYAVYFSPTRTNERNATAIAEVFGDVKHLNFTDPDKVKDVQLTKDDVAVFAGPVYGGRIFKGAMERFSHVKGDNTPCIAVATYGNRHYDDALLELCDALKEQGFIVVAAFALIGEHTYGQIQVGRPNEDDIAQTVQQTKLVKAKIEKGEFNEIAVPGNRPYKDGGNGGGFRPHNEGCVGCGVCKTLCPMKAIDDDFNVIADKCIACFACVKGCPMGAKQLDAAYDEFAKSFTERLAARRENEYFI
;
A
#
# COMPACT_ATOMS: atom_id res chain seq x y z
N MET A 1 24.80 1.56 6.75
CA MET A 1 23.63 1.47 5.87
C MET A 1 22.53 0.77 6.63
N SER A 2 21.41 1.42 6.89
CA SER A 2 20.19 0.79 7.42
C SER A 2 19.13 0.74 6.33
N THR A 3 18.28 -0.30 6.33
CA THR A 3 17.19 -0.43 5.36
C THR A 3 15.87 -0.22 6.06
N TYR A 4 14.99 0.58 5.46
CA TYR A 4 13.69 0.92 6.02
C TYR A 4 12.56 0.47 5.10
N ALA A 5 11.59 -0.26 5.65
CA ALA A 5 10.31 -0.56 5.00
C ALA A 5 9.23 0.36 5.60
N VAL A 6 8.81 1.36 4.84
CA VAL A 6 7.78 2.35 5.21
C VAL A 6 6.50 1.99 4.49
N TYR A 7 5.43 1.66 5.20
CA TYR A 7 4.22 1.20 4.54
C TYR A 7 2.93 1.55 5.27
N PHE A 8 1.86 1.69 4.47
CA PHE A 8 0.47 1.68 4.91
C PHE A 8 -0.21 0.43 4.32
N SER A 9 -0.61 -0.50 5.18
CA SER A 9 -1.00 -1.85 4.76
C SER A 9 -2.13 -2.47 5.58
N PRO A 10 -3.38 -2.00 5.43
CA PRO A 10 -4.51 -2.51 6.22
C PRO A 10 -4.76 -4.01 6.08
N THR A 11 -4.44 -4.59 4.91
CA THR A 11 -4.61 -6.02 4.58
C THR A 11 -3.28 -6.74 4.36
N ARG A 12 -2.17 -6.18 4.85
CA ARG A 12 -0.81 -6.71 4.82
C ARG A 12 -0.16 -6.86 3.43
N THR A 13 -0.81 -6.46 2.35
CA THR A 13 -0.28 -6.57 1.00
C THR A 13 0.97 -5.69 0.79
N ASN A 14 0.89 -4.39 1.16
CA ASN A 14 2.05 -3.48 1.06
C ASN A 14 3.16 -3.86 2.04
N GLU A 15 2.83 -4.37 3.22
CA GLU A 15 3.80 -4.90 4.18
C GLU A 15 4.64 -6.01 3.54
N ARG A 16 3.98 -7.00 2.91
CA ARG A 16 4.67 -8.11 2.23
C ARG A 16 5.58 -7.63 1.11
N ASN A 17 5.10 -6.73 0.26
CA ASN A 17 5.90 -6.16 -0.83
C ASN A 17 7.09 -5.36 -0.29
N ALA A 18 6.86 -4.43 0.64
CA ALA A 18 7.92 -3.58 1.20
C ALA A 18 8.98 -4.40 1.92
N THR A 19 8.58 -5.42 2.68
CA THR A 19 9.49 -6.31 3.40
C THR A 19 10.37 -7.08 2.42
N ALA A 20 9.77 -7.75 1.42
CA ALA A 20 10.52 -8.54 0.45
C ALA A 20 11.52 -7.70 -0.37
N ILE A 21 11.17 -6.45 -0.69
CA ILE A 21 12.08 -5.51 -1.36
C ILE A 21 13.20 -5.09 -0.40
N ALA A 22 12.86 -4.70 0.82
CA ALA A 22 13.82 -4.18 1.78
C ALA A 22 14.85 -5.25 2.24
N GLU A 23 14.41 -6.50 2.42
CA GLU A 23 15.28 -7.64 2.80
C GLU A 23 16.41 -7.90 1.81
N VAL A 24 16.29 -7.50 0.55
CA VAL A 24 17.38 -7.61 -0.44
C VAL A 24 18.60 -6.78 -0.03
N PHE A 25 18.41 -5.71 0.75
CA PHE A 25 19.48 -4.81 1.19
C PHE A 25 20.07 -5.19 2.57
N GLY A 26 19.43 -6.07 3.32
CA GLY A 26 19.89 -6.54 4.64
C GLY A 26 18.80 -6.43 5.71
N ASP A 27 19.21 -6.18 6.96
CA ASP A 27 18.28 -6.06 8.10
C ASP A 27 17.31 -4.91 7.93
N VAL A 28 16.03 -5.16 8.18
CA VAL A 28 14.94 -4.22 7.89
C VAL A 28 14.41 -3.59 9.17
N LYS A 29 14.35 -2.26 9.18
CA LYS A 29 13.61 -1.47 10.16
C LYS A 29 12.21 -1.16 9.60
N HIS A 30 11.17 -1.68 10.25
CA HIS A 30 9.80 -1.48 9.82
C HIS A 30 9.21 -0.17 10.39
N LEU A 31 8.74 0.69 9.50
CA LEU A 31 7.91 1.86 9.81
C LEU A 31 6.49 1.54 9.34
N ASN A 32 5.76 0.80 10.17
CA ASN A 32 4.37 0.42 9.91
C ASN A 32 3.43 1.60 10.24
N PHE A 33 3.19 2.43 9.26
CA PHE A 33 2.30 3.60 9.38
C PHE A 33 0.83 3.27 9.11
N THR A 34 0.46 2.00 9.09
CA THR A 34 -0.94 1.58 9.11
C THR A 34 -1.60 1.96 10.43
N ASP A 35 -0.90 1.80 11.53
CA ASP A 35 -1.33 2.23 12.85
C ASP A 35 -1.01 3.72 13.03
N PRO A 36 -2.02 4.60 13.22
CA PRO A 36 -1.79 6.03 13.38
C PRO A 36 -0.95 6.38 14.62
N ASP A 37 -0.97 5.54 15.66
CA ASP A 37 -0.22 5.78 16.90
C ASP A 37 1.28 5.48 16.74
N LYS A 38 1.68 4.83 15.64
CA LYS A 38 3.08 4.55 15.29
C LYS A 38 3.71 5.56 14.35
N VAL A 39 2.93 6.52 13.86
CA VAL A 39 3.46 7.59 13.00
C VAL A 39 4.36 8.50 13.82
N LYS A 40 5.56 8.73 13.33
CA LYS A 40 6.57 9.57 13.98
C LYS A 40 7.51 10.17 12.95
N ASP A 41 8.12 11.29 13.29
CA ASP A 41 9.15 11.90 12.46
C ASP A 41 10.41 11.05 12.46
N VAL A 42 10.94 10.79 11.25
CA VAL A 42 12.15 10.02 11.01
C VAL A 42 13.00 10.74 9.99
N GLN A 43 14.25 11.01 10.31
CA GLN A 43 15.24 11.55 9.39
C GLN A 43 16.17 10.42 8.93
N LEU A 44 16.26 10.21 7.63
CA LEU A 44 17.16 9.25 6.99
C LEU A 44 18.31 10.00 6.31
N THR A 45 19.45 9.30 6.16
CA THR A 45 20.66 9.82 5.58
C THR A 45 20.93 9.21 4.19
N LYS A 46 21.90 9.76 3.47
CA LYS A 46 22.34 9.21 2.17
C LYS A 46 22.90 7.78 2.26
N ASP A 47 23.28 7.33 3.44
CA ASP A 47 23.82 5.98 3.67
C ASP A 47 22.73 4.94 4.00
N ASP A 48 21.46 5.35 4.05
CA ASP A 48 20.32 4.49 4.27
C ASP A 48 19.60 4.17 2.93
N VAL A 49 18.73 3.14 2.95
CA VAL A 49 17.83 2.82 1.83
C VAL A 49 16.41 2.76 2.35
N ALA A 50 15.46 3.35 1.65
CA ALA A 50 14.05 3.31 2.03
C ALA A 50 13.18 2.69 0.95
N VAL A 51 12.17 1.90 1.36
CA VAL A 51 11.12 1.36 0.49
C VAL A 51 9.80 1.93 0.97
N PHE A 52 9.11 2.70 0.14
CA PHE A 52 7.80 3.26 0.46
C PHE A 52 6.71 2.49 -0.28
N ALA A 53 5.81 1.83 0.43
CA ALA A 53 4.73 1.06 -0.18
C ALA A 53 3.35 1.53 0.27
N GLY A 54 2.57 2.03 -0.70
CA GLY A 54 1.23 2.58 -0.49
C GLY A 54 0.17 1.95 -1.39
N PRO A 55 -1.11 1.85 -0.91
CA PRO A 55 -2.20 1.32 -1.71
C PRO A 55 -2.77 2.38 -2.65
N VAL A 56 -3.16 1.92 -3.83
CA VAL A 56 -3.83 2.78 -4.83
C VAL A 56 -5.33 2.82 -4.59
N TYR A 57 -5.86 4.01 -4.35
CA TYR A 57 -7.29 4.29 -4.21
C TYR A 57 -7.74 5.27 -5.28
N GLY A 58 -8.60 4.83 -6.19
CA GLY A 58 -9.11 5.67 -7.29
C GLY A 58 -8.03 6.16 -8.28
N GLY A 59 -6.88 5.50 -8.35
CA GLY A 59 -5.78 5.86 -9.26
C GLY A 59 -4.76 6.85 -8.68
N ARG A 60 -4.83 7.09 -7.36
CA ARG A 60 -3.88 7.88 -6.56
C ARG A 60 -3.40 7.03 -5.38
N ILE A 61 -2.25 7.35 -4.80
CA ILE A 61 -1.93 6.77 -3.49
C ILE A 61 -2.97 7.25 -2.47
N PHE A 62 -3.41 6.36 -1.59
CA PHE A 62 -4.33 6.74 -0.53
C PHE A 62 -3.81 7.97 0.24
N LYS A 63 -4.61 9.05 0.27
CA LYS A 63 -4.21 10.33 0.85
C LYS A 63 -3.67 10.20 2.28
N GLY A 64 -4.35 9.43 3.14
CA GLY A 64 -3.89 9.19 4.50
C GLY A 64 -2.58 8.42 4.61
N ALA A 65 -2.17 7.64 3.58
CA ALA A 65 -0.84 7.06 3.51
C ALA A 65 0.20 8.13 3.15
N MET A 66 -0.09 8.99 2.17
CA MET A 66 0.79 10.10 1.79
C MET A 66 1.05 11.05 2.96
N GLU A 67 0.00 11.42 3.70
CA GLU A 67 0.12 12.25 4.92
C GLU A 67 1.05 11.62 5.95
N ARG A 68 0.95 10.32 6.17
CA ARG A 68 1.82 9.59 7.12
C ARG A 68 3.25 9.43 6.59
N PHE A 69 3.43 9.18 5.30
CA PHE A 69 4.75 9.10 4.69
C PHE A 69 5.52 10.42 4.76
N SER A 70 4.83 11.56 4.81
CA SER A 70 5.47 12.87 4.92
C SER A 70 6.26 13.09 6.22
N HIS A 71 6.07 12.24 7.23
CA HIS A 71 6.85 12.22 8.45
C HIS A 71 8.26 11.60 8.29
N VAL A 72 8.54 10.96 7.14
CA VAL A 72 9.87 10.41 6.87
C VAL A 72 10.57 11.33 5.88
N LYS A 73 11.72 11.86 6.25
CA LYS A 73 12.54 12.75 5.42
C LYS A 73 13.85 12.08 5.04
N GLY A 74 14.29 12.28 3.81
CA GLY A 74 15.61 11.88 3.34
C GLY A 74 16.58 13.05 3.32
N ASP A 75 17.85 12.73 3.25
CA ASP A 75 18.94 13.62 2.89
C ASP A 75 19.72 12.96 1.74
N ASN A 76 19.24 13.13 0.52
CA ASN A 76 19.72 12.40 -0.65
C ASN A 76 19.69 10.87 -0.46
N THR A 77 18.72 10.39 0.29
CA THR A 77 18.54 8.97 0.62
C THR A 77 17.96 8.22 -0.59
N PRO A 78 18.63 7.18 -1.12
CA PRO A 78 18.05 6.35 -2.18
C PRO A 78 16.78 5.64 -1.69
N CYS A 79 15.74 5.67 -2.52
CA CYS A 79 14.48 5.00 -2.20
C CYS A 79 13.85 4.29 -3.39
N ILE A 80 12.99 3.32 -3.07
CA ILE A 80 12.13 2.61 -4.01
C ILE A 80 10.68 2.98 -3.70
N ALA A 81 9.96 3.50 -4.70
CA ALA A 81 8.55 3.81 -4.61
C ALA A 81 7.71 2.60 -5.05
N VAL A 82 6.72 2.20 -4.24
CA VAL A 82 5.86 1.04 -4.54
C VAL A 82 4.39 1.44 -4.45
N ALA A 83 3.68 1.37 -5.57
CA ALA A 83 2.24 1.50 -5.64
C ALA A 83 1.60 0.12 -5.80
N THR A 84 0.85 -0.35 -4.79
CA THR A 84 0.14 -1.62 -4.88
C THR A 84 -1.32 -1.40 -5.25
N TYR A 85 -1.80 -2.08 -6.29
CA TYR A 85 -3.14 -1.91 -6.81
C TYR A 85 -3.85 -3.24 -7.11
N GLY A 86 -5.19 -3.20 -7.03
CA GLY A 86 -6.05 -4.39 -7.21
C GLY A 86 -6.49 -4.58 -8.66
N ASN A 87 -5.57 -4.73 -9.61
CA ASN A 87 -5.81 -5.13 -11.01
C ASN A 87 -6.61 -4.14 -11.90
N ARG A 88 -7.20 -3.06 -11.37
CA ARG A 88 -7.87 -2.07 -12.23
C ARG A 88 -6.83 -1.27 -13.04
N HIS A 89 -6.13 -0.39 -12.39
CA HIS A 89 -4.98 0.41 -12.85
C HIS A 89 -4.48 1.28 -11.69
N TYR A 90 -3.22 1.69 -11.75
CA TYR A 90 -2.65 2.60 -10.75
C TYR A 90 -2.69 4.07 -11.17
N ASP A 91 -3.04 4.36 -12.44
CA ASP A 91 -3.16 5.70 -13.03
C ASP A 91 -1.96 6.61 -12.65
N ASP A 92 -2.20 7.67 -11.87
CA ASP A 92 -1.15 8.64 -11.49
C ASP A 92 -0.47 8.32 -10.15
N ALA A 93 -0.88 7.24 -9.46
CA ALA A 93 -0.44 6.93 -8.11
C ALA A 93 1.09 6.77 -7.97
N LEU A 94 1.72 6.07 -8.92
CA LEU A 94 3.16 5.84 -8.85
C LEU A 94 3.95 7.14 -9.10
N LEU A 95 3.50 7.96 -10.05
CA LEU A 95 4.10 9.27 -10.34
C LEU A 95 3.96 10.21 -9.13
N GLU A 96 2.75 10.29 -8.53
CA GLU A 96 2.49 11.06 -7.32
C GLU A 96 3.42 10.67 -6.17
N LEU A 97 3.58 9.37 -5.93
CA LEU A 97 4.47 8.89 -4.87
C LEU A 97 5.93 9.27 -5.14
N CYS A 98 6.39 9.11 -6.39
CA CYS A 98 7.74 9.50 -6.77
C CYS A 98 8.00 10.99 -6.58
N ASP A 99 7.05 11.85 -6.98
CA ASP A 99 7.19 13.29 -6.84
C ASP A 99 7.24 13.70 -5.36
N ALA A 100 6.33 13.18 -4.54
CA ALA A 100 6.31 13.46 -3.10
C ALA A 100 7.59 13.01 -2.38
N LEU A 101 8.15 11.85 -2.76
CA LEU A 101 9.39 11.37 -2.17
C LEU A 101 10.58 12.25 -2.57
N LYS A 102 10.64 12.73 -3.82
CA LYS A 102 11.66 13.70 -4.26
C LYS A 102 11.58 15.00 -3.45
N GLU A 103 10.36 15.53 -3.22
CA GLU A 103 10.14 16.73 -2.39
C GLU A 103 10.53 16.51 -0.91
N GLN A 104 10.50 15.26 -0.44
CA GLN A 104 10.91 14.88 0.91
C GLN A 104 12.41 14.61 1.06
N GLY A 105 13.22 14.85 0.01
CA GLY A 105 14.68 14.72 0.03
C GLY A 105 15.20 13.33 -0.33
N PHE A 106 14.37 12.48 -0.96
CA PHE A 106 14.78 11.17 -1.45
C PHE A 106 15.25 11.20 -2.91
N ILE A 107 16.16 10.30 -3.26
CA ILE A 107 16.50 9.96 -4.63
C ILE A 107 15.70 8.70 -5.01
N VAL A 108 14.68 8.84 -5.84
CA VAL A 108 13.88 7.70 -6.31
C VAL A 108 14.67 6.92 -7.36
N VAL A 109 15.27 5.81 -6.97
CA VAL A 109 16.16 4.98 -7.83
C VAL A 109 15.42 3.89 -8.57
N ALA A 110 14.21 3.55 -8.12
CA ALA A 110 13.28 2.64 -8.80
C ALA A 110 11.85 2.91 -8.36
N ALA A 111 10.89 2.51 -9.21
CA ALA A 111 9.47 2.60 -8.90
C ALA A 111 8.75 1.35 -9.41
N PHE A 112 7.92 0.74 -8.57
CA PHE A 112 7.24 -0.51 -8.86
C PHE A 112 5.73 -0.35 -8.75
N ALA A 113 4.98 -0.78 -9.76
CA ALA A 113 3.54 -0.93 -9.72
C ALA A 113 3.21 -2.42 -9.56
N LEU A 114 2.82 -2.82 -8.34
CA LEU A 114 2.66 -4.22 -7.97
C LEU A 114 1.18 -4.58 -7.81
N ILE A 115 0.83 -5.77 -8.32
CA ILE A 115 -0.52 -6.32 -8.17
C ILE A 115 -0.69 -6.91 -6.79
N GLY A 116 -1.82 -6.56 -6.17
CA GLY A 116 -2.31 -7.20 -4.95
C GLY A 116 -3.74 -7.70 -5.13
N GLU A 117 -4.15 -8.62 -4.28
CA GLU A 117 -5.56 -8.99 -4.18
C GLU A 117 -6.40 -7.75 -3.92
N HIS A 118 -7.41 -7.53 -4.76
CA HIS A 118 -8.31 -6.39 -4.59
C HIS A 118 -9.12 -6.51 -3.29
N THR A 119 -9.40 -5.38 -2.66
CA THR A 119 -10.22 -5.35 -1.45
C THR A 119 -11.64 -5.85 -1.70
N TYR A 120 -12.20 -5.52 -2.89
CA TYR A 120 -13.56 -5.88 -3.29
C TYR A 120 -13.56 -7.02 -4.31
N GLY A 121 -14.54 -7.92 -4.19
CA GLY A 121 -14.71 -9.05 -5.10
C GLY A 121 -13.62 -10.11 -4.98
N GLN A 122 -13.55 -10.96 -6.00
CA GLN A 122 -12.59 -12.08 -6.11
C GLN A 122 -11.58 -11.79 -7.23
N ILE A 123 -10.80 -10.72 -7.07
CA ILE A 123 -9.89 -10.21 -8.10
C ILE A 123 -8.45 -10.43 -7.66
N GLN A 124 -7.69 -11.19 -8.44
CA GLN A 124 -6.29 -11.51 -8.18
C GLN A 124 -6.06 -12.10 -6.77
N VAL A 125 -6.98 -12.98 -6.35
CA VAL A 125 -6.96 -13.61 -5.02
C VAL A 125 -5.61 -14.28 -4.76
N GLY A 126 -5.07 -14.08 -3.56
CA GLY A 126 -3.78 -14.61 -3.12
C GLY A 126 -2.55 -13.84 -3.60
N ARG A 127 -2.71 -12.78 -4.40
CA ARG A 127 -1.57 -11.93 -4.80
C ARG A 127 -1.24 -10.84 -3.76
N PRO A 128 0.07 -10.52 -3.61
CA PRO A 128 1.22 -11.13 -4.25
C PRO A 128 1.40 -12.58 -3.81
N ASN A 129 1.57 -13.50 -4.74
CA ASN A 129 1.93 -14.89 -4.47
C ASN A 129 3.48 -15.05 -4.41
N GLU A 130 3.97 -16.28 -4.30
CA GLU A 130 5.41 -16.56 -4.22
C GLU A 130 6.14 -16.15 -5.50
N ASP A 131 5.54 -16.35 -6.67
CA ASP A 131 6.13 -15.96 -7.96
C ASP A 131 6.22 -14.44 -8.09
N ASP A 132 5.16 -13.71 -7.67
CA ASP A 132 5.17 -12.24 -7.64
C ASP A 132 6.30 -11.71 -6.75
N ILE A 133 6.47 -12.30 -5.58
CA ILE A 133 7.53 -11.92 -4.64
C ILE A 133 8.91 -12.26 -5.20
N ALA A 134 9.08 -13.47 -5.76
CA ALA A 134 10.36 -13.89 -6.35
C ALA A 134 10.78 -12.96 -7.50
N GLN A 135 9.84 -12.61 -8.39
CA GLN A 135 10.08 -11.67 -9.47
C GLN A 135 10.47 -10.28 -8.92
N THR A 136 9.73 -9.78 -7.92
CA THR A 136 10.01 -8.48 -7.30
C THR A 136 11.39 -8.45 -6.65
N VAL A 137 11.78 -9.50 -5.94
CA VAL A 137 13.13 -9.66 -5.36
C VAL A 137 14.21 -9.66 -6.45
N GLN A 138 13.97 -10.34 -7.57
CA GLN A 138 14.92 -10.36 -8.68
C GLN A 138 15.13 -8.95 -9.28
N GLN A 139 14.05 -8.19 -9.50
CA GLN A 139 14.15 -6.81 -9.97
C GLN A 139 14.84 -5.92 -8.94
N THR A 140 14.56 -6.11 -7.66
CA THR A 140 15.20 -5.36 -6.58
C THR A 140 16.72 -5.59 -6.51
N LYS A 141 17.21 -6.80 -6.85
CA LYS A 141 18.66 -7.05 -6.93
C LYS A 141 19.34 -6.20 -8.01
N LEU A 142 18.66 -5.89 -9.11
CA LEU A 142 19.17 -4.96 -10.12
C LEU A 142 19.27 -3.54 -9.57
N VAL A 143 18.25 -3.11 -8.81
CA VAL A 143 18.25 -1.81 -8.13
C VAL A 143 19.40 -1.71 -7.11
N LYS A 144 19.60 -2.78 -6.32
CA LYS A 144 20.73 -2.84 -5.37
C LYS A 144 22.07 -2.64 -6.08
N ALA A 145 22.30 -3.32 -7.19
CA ALA A 145 23.51 -3.18 -7.96
C ALA A 145 23.73 -1.75 -8.50
N LYS A 146 22.65 -1.03 -8.88
CA LYS A 146 22.71 0.41 -9.25
C LYS A 146 23.12 1.28 -8.07
N ILE A 147 22.49 1.08 -6.91
CA ILE A 147 22.81 1.83 -5.69
C ILE A 147 24.28 1.64 -5.29
N GLU A 148 24.77 0.39 -5.30
CA GLU A 148 26.16 0.06 -4.97
C GLU A 148 27.19 0.72 -5.90
N LYS A 149 26.81 0.98 -7.16
CA LYS A 149 27.64 1.71 -8.14
C LYS A 149 27.47 3.23 -8.08
N GLY A 150 26.51 3.73 -7.31
CA GLY A 150 26.18 5.17 -7.29
C GLY A 150 25.47 5.63 -8.58
N GLU A 151 24.80 4.74 -9.30
CA GLU A 151 24.08 5.03 -10.54
C GLU A 151 22.65 5.51 -10.24
N PHE A 152 22.47 6.80 -9.97
CA PHE A 152 21.18 7.42 -9.62
C PHE A 152 20.60 8.17 -10.83
N ASN A 153 20.25 7.43 -11.87
CA ASN A 153 19.61 8.01 -13.05
C ASN A 153 18.15 8.37 -12.77
N GLU A 154 17.67 9.42 -13.42
CA GLU A 154 16.25 9.74 -13.36
C GLU A 154 15.44 8.61 -14.01
N ILE A 155 14.40 8.16 -13.30
CA ILE A 155 13.46 7.17 -13.80
C ILE A 155 12.19 7.84 -14.32
N ALA A 156 11.71 7.40 -15.47
CA ALA A 156 10.42 7.82 -16.00
C ALA A 156 9.34 6.82 -15.61
N VAL A 157 8.28 7.28 -14.98
CA VAL A 157 7.10 6.47 -14.61
C VAL A 157 5.86 7.01 -15.31
N PRO A 158 4.89 6.14 -15.67
CA PRO A 158 3.61 6.56 -16.23
C PRO A 158 2.81 7.44 -15.27
N GLY A 159 2.02 8.33 -15.82
CA GLY A 159 1.11 9.22 -15.10
C GLY A 159 0.99 10.58 -15.76
N ASN A 160 0.08 11.39 -15.26
CA ASN A 160 -0.20 12.73 -15.79
C ASN A 160 -0.04 13.79 -14.71
N ARG A 161 0.33 14.99 -15.11
CA ARG A 161 0.26 16.20 -14.28
C ARG A 161 -0.58 17.25 -15.02
N PRO A 162 -1.65 17.83 -14.40
CA PRO A 162 -2.10 17.57 -13.03
C PRO A 162 -2.63 16.14 -12.85
N TYR A 163 -2.46 15.58 -11.64
CA TYR A 163 -2.97 14.27 -11.32
C TYR A 163 -4.50 14.24 -11.38
N LYS A 164 -5.07 13.09 -11.74
CA LYS A 164 -6.51 12.87 -11.67
C LYS A 164 -7.06 13.03 -10.25
N ASP A 165 -8.35 13.24 -10.13
CA ASP A 165 -9.02 13.17 -8.84
C ASP A 165 -8.92 11.75 -8.27
N GLY A 166 -8.54 11.66 -7.00
CA GLY A 166 -8.42 10.39 -6.30
C GLY A 166 -9.72 9.93 -5.65
N GLY A 167 -9.73 8.71 -5.14
CA GLY A 167 -10.83 8.17 -4.34
C GLY A 167 -10.43 7.93 -2.89
N ASN A 168 -11.39 8.06 -1.97
CA ASN A 168 -11.20 7.78 -0.54
C ASN A 168 -11.69 6.37 -0.14
N GLY A 169 -11.77 5.45 -1.08
CA GLY A 169 -12.38 4.14 -0.90
C GLY A 169 -13.84 4.10 -1.35
N GLY A 170 -14.41 2.90 -1.39
CA GLY A 170 -15.80 2.68 -1.81
C GLY A 170 -16.84 3.10 -0.77
N GLY A 171 -18.11 3.08 -1.17
CA GLY A 171 -19.26 3.42 -0.32
C GLY A 171 -19.65 2.32 0.68
N PHE A 172 -19.14 1.11 0.53
CA PHE A 172 -19.55 -0.03 1.35
C PHE A 172 -19.01 0.04 2.76
N ARG A 173 -19.88 -0.17 3.74
CA ARG A 173 -19.55 -0.16 5.16
C ARG A 173 -19.98 -1.47 5.79
N PRO A 174 -19.09 -2.19 6.49
CA PRO A 174 -19.48 -3.39 7.19
C PRO A 174 -20.40 -3.08 8.37
N HIS A 175 -21.39 -3.93 8.59
CA HIS A 175 -22.22 -3.97 9.79
C HIS A 175 -21.86 -5.15 10.67
N ASN A 176 -22.44 -5.23 11.88
CA ASN A 176 -22.22 -6.33 12.79
C ASN A 176 -23.36 -7.35 12.71
N GLU A 177 -22.99 -8.64 12.65
CA GLU A 177 -23.92 -9.76 12.82
C GLU A 177 -23.24 -10.84 13.68
N GLY A 178 -23.78 -11.12 14.85
CA GLY A 178 -23.19 -12.09 15.79
C GLY A 178 -21.86 -11.64 16.42
N CYS A 179 -21.66 -10.32 16.62
CA CYS A 179 -20.45 -9.77 17.23
C CYS A 179 -20.35 -10.17 18.70
N VAL A 180 -19.19 -10.68 19.12
CA VAL A 180 -18.90 -11.10 20.51
C VAL A 180 -18.06 -10.07 21.28
N GLY A 181 -17.80 -8.90 20.74
CA GLY A 181 -17.09 -7.81 21.42
C GLY A 181 -15.59 -8.04 21.62
N CYS A 182 -14.93 -8.89 20.83
CA CYS A 182 -13.51 -9.24 21.04
C CYS A 182 -12.51 -8.11 20.75
N GLY A 183 -12.90 -7.02 20.12
CA GLY A 183 -12.07 -5.83 19.88
C GLY A 183 -11.08 -5.92 18.72
N VAL A 184 -10.88 -7.05 18.06
CA VAL A 184 -9.88 -7.23 16.98
C VAL A 184 -10.08 -6.21 15.86
N CYS A 185 -11.32 -5.95 15.44
CA CYS A 185 -11.60 -4.96 14.40
C CYS A 185 -11.17 -3.53 14.75
N LYS A 186 -11.23 -3.14 16.04
CA LYS A 186 -10.74 -1.82 16.53
C LYS A 186 -9.22 -1.73 16.38
N THR A 187 -8.49 -2.80 16.73
CA THR A 187 -7.02 -2.86 16.63
C THR A 187 -6.55 -2.84 15.19
N LEU A 188 -7.29 -3.46 14.27
CA LEU A 188 -6.94 -3.54 12.86
C LEU A 188 -7.31 -2.26 12.07
N CYS A 189 -8.17 -1.40 12.63
CA CYS A 189 -8.68 -0.25 11.88
C CYS A 189 -7.63 0.87 11.74
N PRO A 190 -7.11 1.14 10.54
CA PRO A 190 -6.06 2.14 10.33
C PRO A 190 -6.55 3.58 10.54
N MET A 191 -7.87 3.77 10.60
CA MET A 191 -8.52 5.08 10.73
C MET A 191 -9.22 5.26 12.08
N LYS A 192 -9.12 4.28 13.00
CA LYS A 192 -9.88 4.25 14.26
C LYS A 192 -11.38 4.53 14.02
N ALA A 193 -11.91 3.93 12.96
CA ALA A 193 -13.29 4.10 12.51
C ALA A 193 -14.24 3.03 13.07
N ILE A 194 -13.93 2.44 14.22
CA ILE A 194 -14.79 1.48 14.92
C ILE A 194 -15.07 2.05 16.32
N ASP A 195 -16.35 2.24 16.63
CA ASP A 195 -16.79 2.78 17.93
C ASP A 195 -16.74 1.72 19.08
N ASP A 196 -17.23 2.09 20.26
CA ASP A 196 -17.21 1.23 21.42
C ASP A 196 -18.22 0.09 21.34
N ASP A 197 -19.27 0.24 20.55
CA ASP A 197 -20.26 -0.79 20.23
C ASP A 197 -19.86 -1.63 19.01
N PHE A 198 -18.61 -1.48 18.55
CA PHE A 198 -18.03 -2.13 17.38
C PHE A 198 -18.68 -1.78 16.04
N ASN A 199 -19.46 -0.70 15.94
CA ASN A 199 -20.01 -0.22 14.68
C ASN A 199 -18.99 0.61 13.90
N VAL A 200 -19.21 0.70 12.59
CA VAL A 200 -18.35 1.50 11.71
C VAL A 200 -18.80 2.96 11.73
N ILE A 201 -17.86 3.86 12.05
CA ILE A 201 -18.03 5.30 11.92
C ILE A 201 -17.83 5.65 10.44
N ALA A 202 -18.94 5.89 9.72
CA ALA A 202 -18.97 5.99 8.27
C ALA A 202 -18.00 7.04 7.70
N ASP A 203 -17.96 8.25 8.28
CA ASP A 203 -17.14 9.36 7.79
C ASP A 203 -15.63 9.14 7.97
N LYS A 204 -15.23 8.26 8.88
CA LYS A 204 -13.84 7.88 9.09
C LYS A 204 -13.41 6.66 8.27
N CYS A 205 -14.38 5.85 7.84
CA CYS A 205 -14.11 4.56 7.23
C CYS A 205 -13.66 4.70 5.77
N ILE A 206 -12.52 4.12 5.42
CA ILE A 206 -11.95 4.08 4.06
C ILE A 206 -12.30 2.81 3.31
N ALA A 207 -13.21 1.98 3.82
CA ALA A 207 -13.66 0.72 3.22
C ALA A 207 -12.50 -0.23 2.81
N CYS A 208 -11.44 -0.29 3.61
CA CYS A 208 -10.30 -1.18 3.36
C CYS A 208 -10.55 -2.65 3.74
N PHE A 209 -11.64 -2.92 4.40
CA PHE A 209 -12.08 -4.26 4.86
C PHE A 209 -11.09 -5.02 5.77
N ALA A 210 -10.13 -4.33 6.38
CA ALA A 210 -9.27 -4.98 7.38
C ALA A 210 -10.08 -5.60 8.52
N CYS A 211 -11.14 -4.93 8.96
CA CYS A 211 -12.06 -5.44 9.98
C CYS A 211 -12.91 -6.65 9.52
N VAL A 212 -13.23 -6.72 8.23
CA VAL A 212 -13.95 -7.87 7.63
C VAL A 212 -13.03 -9.07 7.55
N LYS A 213 -11.87 -8.89 6.90
CA LYS A 213 -10.88 -9.97 6.68
C LYS A 213 -10.25 -10.47 7.99
N GLY A 214 -10.15 -9.61 9.00
CA GLY A 214 -9.53 -9.95 10.28
C GLY A 214 -10.50 -10.34 11.40
N CYS A 215 -11.82 -10.35 11.15
CA CYS A 215 -12.78 -10.76 12.17
C CYS A 215 -12.75 -12.28 12.40
N PRO A 216 -12.32 -12.78 13.58
CA PRO A 216 -12.22 -14.23 13.81
C PRO A 216 -13.59 -14.92 13.85
N MET A 217 -14.66 -14.16 14.08
CA MET A 217 -16.04 -14.66 14.13
C MET A 217 -16.79 -14.48 12.80
N GLY A 218 -16.19 -13.84 11.80
CA GLY A 218 -16.92 -13.46 10.58
C GLY A 218 -18.06 -12.47 10.81
N ALA A 219 -18.07 -11.78 11.94
CA ALA A 219 -19.18 -10.93 12.38
C ALA A 219 -19.24 -9.56 11.68
N LYS A 220 -18.19 -9.17 10.94
CA LYS A 220 -18.19 -7.98 10.09
C LYS A 220 -18.66 -8.35 8.70
N GLN A 221 -19.92 -8.06 8.39
CA GLN A 221 -20.53 -8.46 7.13
C GLN A 221 -20.87 -7.26 6.26
N LEU A 222 -21.09 -7.52 5.00
CA LEU A 222 -21.49 -6.55 3.99
C LEU A 222 -22.90 -6.93 3.49
N ASP A 223 -23.63 -5.98 2.94
CA ASP A 223 -24.98 -6.18 2.48
C ASP A 223 -25.05 -6.78 1.05
N ALA A 224 -26.25 -7.19 0.64
CA ALA A 224 -26.50 -7.77 -0.68
C ALA A 224 -26.11 -6.82 -1.83
N ALA A 225 -26.18 -5.50 -1.64
CA ALA A 225 -25.75 -4.53 -2.65
C ALA A 225 -24.24 -4.60 -2.91
N TYR A 226 -23.45 -4.92 -1.86
CA TYR A 226 -22.04 -5.21 -2.06
C TYR A 226 -21.83 -6.50 -2.85
N ASP A 227 -22.58 -7.55 -2.59
CA ASP A 227 -22.43 -8.84 -3.29
C ASP A 227 -22.69 -8.72 -4.79
N GLU A 228 -23.73 -7.98 -5.17
CA GLU A 228 -24.02 -7.68 -6.58
C GLU A 228 -22.91 -6.85 -7.23
N PHE A 229 -22.45 -5.81 -6.55
CA PHE A 229 -21.31 -5.01 -7.00
C PHE A 229 -20.05 -5.87 -7.15
N ALA A 230 -19.70 -6.67 -6.14
CA ALA A 230 -18.50 -7.49 -6.12
C ALA A 230 -18.46 -8.51 -7.27
N LYS A 231 -19.61 -9.12 -7.59
CA LYS A 231 -19.75 -10.03 -8.73
C LYS A 231 -19.44 -9.32 -10.05
N SER A 232 -20.15 -8.24 -10.35
CA SER A 232 -19.95 -7.45 -11.57
C SER A 232 -18.54 -6.88 -11.67
N PHE A 233 -17.97 -6.44 -10.54
CA PHE A 233 -16.63 -5.88 -10.48
C PHE A 233 -15.55 -6.94 -10.74
N THR A 234 -15.74 -8.16 -10.21
CA THR A 234 -14.88 -9.31 -10.48
C THR A 234 -14.85 -9.66 -11.96
N GLU A 235 -16.02 -9.75 -12.60
CA GLU A 235 -16.14 -10.06 -14.03
C GLU A 235 -15.41 -9.03 -14.91
N ARG A 236 -15.58 -7.73 -14.60
CA ARG A 236 -14.94 -6.64 -15.34
C ARG A 236 -13.40 -6.62 -15.20
N LEU A 237 -12.86 -7.10 -14.09
CA LEU A 237 -11.42 -7.06 -13.79
C LEU A 237 -10.79 -8.46 -13.76
N ALA A 238 -11.41 -9.44 -14.40
CA ALA A 238 -10.94 -10.83 -14.44
C ALA A 238 -9.59 -10.99 -15.17
N ALA A 239 -9.33 -10.15 -16.18
CA ALA A 239 -8.10 -10.23 -16.97
C ALA A 239 -6.87 -9.98 -16.08
N ARG A 240 -5.93 -10.95 -16.08
CA ARG A 240 -4.69 -10.85 -15.31
C ARG A 240 -3.82 -9.71 -15.84
N ARG A 241 -3.29 -8.90 -14.93
CA ARG A 241 -2.21 -7.95 -15.18
C ARG A 241 -0.92 -8.43 -14.52
N GLU A 242 0.20 -7.97 -15.05
CA GLU A 242 1.52 -8.28 -14.51
C GLU A 242 2.05 -7.09 -13.68
N ASN A 243 3.05 -7.36 -12.85
CA ASN A 243 3.79 -6.34 -12.12
C ASN A 243 4.63 -5.51 -13.10
N GLU A 244 4.79 -4.23 -12.83
CA GLU A 244 5.59 -3.32 -13.64
C GLU A 244 6.73 -2.75 -12.81
N TYR A 245 7.93 -2.68 -13.41
CA TYR A 245 9.16 -2.28 -12.74
C TYR A 245 9.87 -1.21 -13.59
N PHE A 246 10.10 -0.05 -12.99
CA PHE A 246 10.81 1.09 -13.58
C PHE A 246 12.13 1.26 -12.82
N ILE A 247 13.26 1.00 -13.51
CA ILE A 247 14.61 0.91 -12.90
C ILE A 247 15.61 1.76 -13.67
#